data_9bdfb9e3f6de2a362ae98866692f7342
#
_entry.id   9bdfb9e3f6de2a362ae98866692f7342
#
_cell.length_a   1.000
_cell.length_b   1.000
_cell.length_c   1.000
_cell.angle_alpha   90.00
_cell.angle_beta   90.00
_cell.angle_gamma   90.00
#
_symmetry.space_group_name_H-M   'P 1'
#
loop_
_entity.id
_entity.type
_entity.pdbx_description
1 polymer ?
#
loop_
_entity_poly.entity_id
_entity_poly.type
_entity_poly.pdbx_seq_one_letter_code
_entity_poly.pdbx_strand_id
1 'polypeptide(L)'
;MIAMSDLIRVSLRQVVRQRGFGVMLSIALGITAFIVLAVLGREIRYKVGQDMVLMGGVNVIQVYMDDAQYPGQPDREFYPETVEALSQLPGVSLVSRNLRDNKNFPIRGTGERTLNVDFIGIDQYFAEVYSIDLVAGRLLNQEDVDAHRRVCLLGRDAARNLLSDS
;
A
#
# COMPACT_ATOMS: atom_id res chain seq x y z
N MET A 1 -3.59 -21.86 -58.50
CA MET A 1 -3.16 -21.38 -57.21
C MET A 1 -4.40 -21.08 -56.38
N ILE A 2 -4.79 -21.98 -55.51
CA ILE A 2 -5.93 -21.75 -54.61
C ILE A 2 -5.44 -20.76 -53.55
N ALA A 3 -6.07 -19.61 -53.48
CA ALA A 3 -5.66 -18.57 -52.55
C ALA A 3 -5.84 -19.05 -51.10
N MET A 4 -4.85 -18.82 -50.26
CA MET A 4 -4.84 -19.19 -48.83
C MET A 4 -6.08 -18.70 -48.06
N SER A 5 -6.68 -17.60 -48.54
CA SER A 5 -7.93 -17.01 -48.07
C SER A 5 -9.16 -17.94 -48.31
N ASP A 6 -9.17 -18.75 -49.36
CA ASP A 6 -10.30 -19.63 -49.67
C ASP A 6 -10.26 -20.90 -48.81
N LEU A 7 -9.07 -21.38 -48.48
CA LEU A 7 -8.88 -22.50 -47.56
C LEU A 7 -9.34 -22.13 -46.14
N ILE A 8 -9.01 -20.93 -45.69
CA ILE A 8 -9.42 -20.43 -44.35
C ILE A 8 -10.95 -20.29 -44.30
N ARG A 9 -11.58 -19.74 -45.34
CA ARG A 9 -13.05 -19.61 -45.41
C ARG A 9 -13.78 -20.92 -45.42
N VAL A 10 -13.29 -21.93 -46.15
CA VAL A 10 -13.90 -23.26 -46.20
C VAL A 10 -13.77 -23.97 -44.88
N SER A 11 -12.58 -23.89 -44.22
CA SER A 11 -12.35 -24.47 -42.90
C SER A 11 -13.24 -23.84 -41.83
N LEU A 12 -13.35 -22.52 -41.82
CA LEU A 12 -14.23 -21.80 -40.89
C LEU A 12 -15.71 -22.17 -41.09
N ARG A 13 -16.17 -22.33 -42.32
CA ARG A 13 -17.55 -22.68 -42.64
C ARG A 13 -17.88 -24.12 -42.19
N GLN A 14 -16.90 -25.01 -42.26
CA GLN A 14 -17.07 -26.42 -41.84
C GLN A 14 -17.10 -26.55 -40.32
N VAL A 15 -16.30 -25.76 -39.61
CA VAL A 15 -16.26 -25.68 -38.14
C VAL A 15 -17.56 -25.11 -37.58
N VAL A 16 -18.08 -24.02 -38.14
CA VAL A 16 -19.34 -23.40 -37.71
C VAL A 16 -20.56 -24.29 -37.94
N ARG A 17 -20.51 -25.23 -38.92
CA ARG A 17 -21.62 -26.14 -39.22
C ARG A 17 -21.75 -27.31 -38.24
N GLN A 18 -20.72 -27.57 -37.43
CA GLN A 18 -20.83 -28.59 -36.37
C GLN A 18 -21.40 -27.95 -35.10
N ARG A 19 -22.70 -28.14 -34.84
CA ARG A 19 -23.42 -27.62 -33.66
C ARG A 19 -22.73 -27.92 -32.32
N GLY A 20 -21.91 -28.98 -32.23
CA GLY A 20 -21.16 -29.32 -31.02
C GLY A 20 -19.94 -28.45 -30.76
N PHE A 21 -19.29 -27.90 -31.78
CA PHE A 21 -18.07 -27.11 -31.62
C PHE A 21 -18.34 -25.75 -30.97
N GLY A 22 -19.45 -25.11 -31.32
CA GLY A 22 -19.86 -23.83 -30.70
C GLY A 22 -20.11 -23.95 -29.20
N VAL A 23 -20.73 -25.07 -28.80
CA VAL A 23 -20.99 -25.37 -27.39
C VAL A 23 -19.68 -25.61 -26.64
N MET A 24 -18.76 -26.38 -27.18
CA MET A 24 -17.45 -26.63 -26.58
C MET A 24 -16.63 -25.33 -26.43
N LEU A 25 -16.66 -24.47 -27.44
CA LEU A 25 -15.96 -23.17 -27.40
C LEU A 25 -16.56 -22.26 -26.32
N SER A 26 -17.89 -22.23 -26.20
CA SER A 26 -18.58 -21.44 -25.18
C SER A 26 -18.24 -21.89 -23.77
N ILE A 27 -18.19 -23.20 -23.54
CA ILE A 27 -17.82 -23.80 -22.26
C ILE A 27 -16.35 -23.48 -21.94
N ALA A 28 -15.44 -23.62 -22.91
CA ALA A 28 -14.03 -23.30 -22.72
C ALA A 28 -13.82 -21.82 -22.36
N LEU A 29 -14.49 -20.91 -23.06
CA LEU A 29 -14.46 -19.47 -22.76
C LEU A 29 -15.05 -19.16 -21.38
N GLY A 30 -16.14 -19.81 -21.00
CA GLY A 30 -16.75 -19.64 -19.68
C GLY A 30 -15.83 -20.09 -18.55
N ILE A 31 -15.20 -21.24 -18.69
CA ILE A 31 -14.23 -21.75 -17.71
C ILE A 31 -13.01 -20.82 -17.61
N THR A 32 -12.49 -20.38 -18.76
CA THR A 32 -11.34 -19.45 -18.78
C THR A 32 -11.67 -18.13 -18.09
N ALA A 33 -12.83 -17.54 -18.41
CA ALA A 33 -13.29 -16.32 -17.75
C ALA A 33 -13.47 -16.51 -16.23
N PHE A 34 -14.01 -17.64 -15.81
CA PHE A 34 -14.16 -17.96 -14.40
C PHE A 34 -12.81 -18.07 -13.67
N ILE A 35 -11.83 -18.76 -14.29
CA ILE A 35 -10.48 -18.89 -13.73
C ILE A 35 -9.83 -17.50 -13.59
N VAL A 36 -9.91 -16.67 -14.62
CA VAL A 36 -9.35 -15.32 -14.61
C VAL A 36 -9.98 -14.48 -13.49
N LEU A 37 -11.29 -14.51 -13.34
CA LEU A 37 -11.99 -13.80 -12.28
C LEU A 37 -11.62 -14.33 -10.88
N ALA A 38 -11.46 -15.64 -10.73
CA ALA A 38 -11.05 -16.24 -9.47
C ALA A 38 -9.63 -15.82 -9.05
N VAL A 39 -8.70 -15.79 -10.02
CA VAL A 39 -7.31 -15.35 -9.79
C VAL A 39 -7.28 -13.85 -9.45
N LEU A 40 -7.95 -13.00 -10.23
CA LEU A 40 -8.03 -11.56 -9.95
C LEU A 40 -8.67 -11.27 -8.59
N GLY A 41 -9.73 -11.99 -8.23
CA GLY A 41 -10.37 -11.83 -6.92
C GLY A 41 -9.46 -12.22 -5.75
N ARG A 42 -8.53 -13.13 -5.96
CA ARG A 42 -7.54 -13.53 -4.98
C ARG A 42 -6.44 -12.48 -4.80
N GLU A 43 -5.94 -11.93 -5.90
CA GLU A 43 -4.94 -10.84 -5.91
C GLU A 43 -5.49 -9.56 -5.26
N ILE A 44 -6.74 -9.20 -5.57
CA ILE A 44 -7.39 -8.03 -4.99
C ILE A 44 -7.53 -8.19 -3.47
N ARG A 45 -7.98 -9.35 -2.99
CA ARG A 45 -8.09 -9.61 -1.54
C ARG A 45 -6.75 -9.52 -0.83
N TYR A 46 -5.70 -10.03 -1.45
CA TYR A 46 -4.36 -9.99 -0.88
C TYR A 46 -3.84 -8.54 -0.78
N LYS A 47 -4.00 -7.75 -1.85
CA LYS A 47 -3.61 -6.33 -1.85
C LYS A 47 -4.42 -5.49 -0.86
N VAL A 48 -5.74 -5.63 -0.88
CA VAL A 48 -6.62 -4.91 0.07
C VAL A 48 -6.28 -5.28 1.52
N GLY A 49 -5.96 -6.54 1.80
CA GLY A 49 -5.53 -6.97 3.13
C GLY A 49 -4.21 -6.32 3.56
N GLN A 50 -3.24 -6.19 2.66
CA GLN A 50 -1.97 -5.51 2.95
C GLN A 50 -2.16 -4.00 3.12
N ASP A 51 -2.96 -3.36 2.28
CA ASP A 51 -3.25 -1.93 2.39
C ASP A 51 -4.01 -1.61 3.69
N MET A 52 -4.93 -2.47 4.12
CA MET A 52 -5.61 -2.33 5.43
C MET A 52 -4.64 -2.44 6.61
N VAL A 53 -3.67 -3.34 6.56
CA VAL A 53 -2.64 -3.47 7.61
C VAL A 53 -1.74 -2.22 7.62
N LEU A 54 -1.38 -1.69 6.44
CA LEU A 54 -0.60 -0.46 6.32
C LEU A 54 -1.36 0.80 6.79
N MET A 55 -2.69 0.75 6.81
CA MET A 55 -3.56 1.81 7.35
C MET A 55 -3.86 1.62 8.85
N GLY A 56 -3.18 0.69 9.54
CA GLY A 56 -3.38 0.43 10.96
C GLY A 56 -4.51 -0.54 11.28
N GLY A 57 -5.06 -1.23 10.28
CA GLY A 57 -6.17 -2.17 10.46
C GLY A 57 -7.51 -1.49 10.74
N VAL A 58 -8.45 -2.28 11.24
CA VAL A 58 -9.84 -1.84 11.49
C VAL A 58 -9.96 -1.02 12.78
N ASN A 59 -8.93 -1.02 13.62
CA ASN A 59 -8.98 -0.45 14.97
C ASN A 59 -8.28 0.92 15.08
N VAL A 60 -7.74 1.46 13.98
CA VAL A 60 -7.07 2.77 13.97
C VAL A 60 -8.00 3.84 13.44
N ILE A 61 -8.20 4.87 14.23
CA ILE A 61 -8.92 6.08 13.84
C ILE A 61 -7.89 7.16 13.60
N GLN A 62 -7.85 7.68 12.39
CA GLN A 62 -7.00 8.81 12.05
C GLN A 62 -7.78 10.11 12.24
N VAL A 63 -7.25 11.00 13.04
CA VAL A 63 -7.84 12.31 13.31
C VAL A 63 -7.02 13.36 12.57
N TYR A 64 -7.68 14.11 11.72
CA TYR A 64 -7.07 15.20 10.94
C TYR A 64 -7.66 16.54 11.39
N MET A 65 -6.87 17.58 11.32
CA MET A 65 -7.42 18.94 11.41
C MET A 65 -8.05 19.29 10.06
N ASP A 66 -9.23 19.90 10.12
CA ASP A 66 -9.90 20.39 8.93
C ASP A 66 -9.36 21.77 8.54
N ASP A 67 -8.50 21.80 7.55
CA ASP A 67 -7.91 23.04 7.01
C ASP A 67 -8.96 23.96 6.35
N ALA A 68 -10.11 23.38 5.97
CA ALA A 68 -11.19 24.16 5.34
C ALA A 68 -11.87 25.11 6.33
N GLN A 69 -11.87 24.80 7.61
CA GLN A 69 -12.44 25.67 8.66
C GLN A 69 -11.52 26.85 9.05
N TYR A 70 -10.23 26.77 8.71
CA TYR A 70 -9.24 27.76 9.10
C TYR A 70 -8.25 28.06 7.96
N PRO A 71 -8.73 28.65 6.85
CA PRO A 71 -7.89 28.97 5.71
C PRO A 71 -6.82 29.99 6.10
N GLY A 72 -5.56 29.66 5.85
CA GLY A 72 -4.41 30.56 6.09
C GLY A 72 -3.56 30.23 7.33
N GLN A 73 -3.78 29.09 7.98
CA GLN A 73 -2.90 28.58 9.04
C GLN A 73 -2.40 27.17 8.67
N PRO A 74 -1.39 27.06 7.79
CA PRO A 74 -0.96 25.79 7.23
C PRO A 74 -0.25 24.83 8.20
N ASP A 75 0.17 25.32 9.38
CA ASP A 75 1.01 24.57 10.30
C ASP A 75 0.32 24.36 11.67
N ARG A 76 -0.96 23.97 11.66
CA ARG A 76 -1.62 23.59 12.92
C ARG A 76 -1.18 22.19 13.33
N GLU A 77 -0.48 22.13 14.43
CA GLU A 77 -0.20 20.89 15.13
C GLU A 77 -1.26 20.64 16.23
N PHE A 78 -1.52 19.38 16.53
CA PHE A 78 -2.29 19.03 17.71
C PHE A 78 -1.52 19.42 18.96
N TYR A 79 -2.12 20.24 19.81
CA TYR A 79 -1.53 20.58 21.09
C TYR A 79 -1.37 19.33 21.97
N PRO A 80 -0.32 19.23 22.79
CA PRO A 80 -0.12 18.11 23.71
C PRO A 80 -1.35 17.79 24.58
N GLU A 81 -2.05 18.82 25.02
CA GLU A 81 -3.29 18.73 25.81
C GLU A 81 -4.42 18.01 25.03
N THR A 82 -4.51 18.20 23.72
CA THR A 82 -5.49 17.52 22.87
C THR A 82 -5.17 16.02 22.77
N VAL A 83 -3.88 15.70 22.65
CA VAL A 83 -3.43 14.29 22.60
C VAL A 83 -3.72 13.58 23.92
N GLU A 84 -3.48 14.27 25.03
CA GLU A 84 -3.80 13.75 26.37
C GLU A 84 -5.30 13.56 26.56
N ALA A 85 -6.12 14.53 26.14
CA ALA A 85 -7.57 14.39 26.18
C ALA A 85 -8.07 13.23 25.32
N LEU A 86 -7.50 13.00 24.15
CA LEU A 86 -7.84 11.85 23.30
C LEU A 86 -7.47 10.51 23.96
N SER A 87 -6.34 10.45 24.65
CA SER A 87 -5.90 9.23 25.34
C SER A 87 -6.82 8.83 26.51
N GLN A 88 -7.55 9.79 27.06
CA GLN A 88 -8.50 9.57 28.18
C GLN A 88 -9.90 9.13 27.71
N LEU A 89 -10.18 9.10 26.41
CA LEU A 89 -11.47 8.69 25.90
C LEU A 89 -11.73 7.19 26.12
N PRO A 90 -12.93 6.80 26.51
CA PRO A 90 -13.27 5.40 26.69
C PRO A 90 -13.18 4.65 25.35
N GLY A 91 -12.45 3.53 25.35
CA GLY A 91 -12.22 2.73 24.14
C GLY A 91 -10.96 3.10 23.37
N VAL A 92 -10.22 4.12 23.77
CA VAL A 92 -8.90 4.44 23.21
C VAL A 92 -7.84 3.74 24.04
N SER A 93 -7.07 2.86 23.41
CA SER A 93 -5.99 2.12 24.07
C SER A 93 -4.65 2.85 23.95
N LEU A 94 -4.41 3.48 22.81
CA LEU A 94 -3.14 4.12 22.52
C LEU A 94 -3.34 5.27 21.52
N VAL A 95 -2.60 6.34 21.69
CA VAL A 95 -2.58 7.50 20.79
C VAL A 95 -1.16 7.69 20.28
N SER A 96 -0.99 7.80 18.98
CA SER A 96 0.28 8.09 18.33
C SER A 96 0.17 9.35 17.49
N ARG A 97 1.20 10.16 17.55
CA ARG A 97 1.32 11.36 16.73
C ARG A 97 2.15 11.03 15.49
N ASN A 98 1.67 11.48 14.35
CA ASN A 98 2.46 11.45 13.13
C ASN A 98 2.43 12.83 12.45
N LEU A 99 3.55 13.18 11.85
CA LEU A 99 3.68 14.38 11.03
C LEU A 99 4.06 13.95 9.62
N ARG A 100 3.18 14.18 8.67
CA ARG A 100 3.45 13.89 7.26
C ARG A 100 3.78 15.18 6.53
N ASP A 101 5.02 15.29 6.04
CA ASP A 101 5.36 16.32 5.07
C ASP A 101 5.12 15.75 3.66
N ASN A 102 4.26 16.40 2.89
CA ASN A 102 3.94 15.99 1.51
C ASN A 102 5.09 16.29 0.52
N LYS A 103 6.29 16.59 0.99
CA LYS A 103 7.47 16.82 0.17
C LYS A 103 8.26 15.53 0.00
N ASN A 104 8.58 15.22 -1.25
CA ASN A 104 9.51 14.16 -1.58
C ASN A 104 10.94 14.66 -1.37
N PHE A 105 11.69 13.95 -0.55
CA PHE A 105 13.08 14.28 -0.28
C PHE A 105 14.01 13.30 -1.02
N PRO A 106 15.02 13.81 -1.76
CA PRO A 106 16.02 12.96 -2.36
C PRO A 106 17.01 12.47 -1.30
N ILE A 107 17.07 11.17 -1.07
CA ILE A 107 18.07 10.54 -0.21
C ILE A 107 19.12 9.85 -1.08
N ARG A 108 20.41 10.02 -0.73
CA ARG A 108 21.51 9.25 -1.29
C ARG A 108 21.71 7.97 -0.49
N GLY A 109 21.69 6.84 -1.19
CA GLY A 109 22.09 5.56 -0.63
C GLY A 109 23.60 5.32 -0.72
N THR A 110 24.00 4.10 -0.41
CA THR A 110 25.34 3.61 -0.69
C THR A 110 25.55 3.57 -2.20
N GLY A 111 26.48 4.38 -2.70
CA GLY A 111 26.69 4.61 -4.13
C GLY A 111 26.02 5.91 -4.64
N GLU A 112 25.91 6.05 -5.97
CA GLU A 112 25.36 7.27 -6.60
C GLU A 112 23.83 7.27 -6.73
N ARG A 113 23.13 6.29 -6.15
CA ARG A 113 21.68 6.17 -6.27
C ARG A 113 20.99 7.21 -5.40
N THR A 114 20.10 7.98 -6.02
CA THR A 114 19.20 8.89 -5.33
C THR A 114 17.78 8.34 -5.39
N LEU A 115 17.13 8.23 -4.25
CA LEU A 115 15.75 7.79 -4.12
C LEU A 115 14.91 8.93 -3.55
N ASN A 116 13.79 9.22 -4.20
CA ASN A 116 12.81 10.13 -3.63
C ASN A 116 11.94 9.34 -2.64
N VAL A 117 11.89 9.79 -1.40
CA VAL A 117 11.13 9.13 -0.34
C VAL A 117 10.21 10.11 0.37
N ASP A 118 9.09 9.60 0.83
CA ASP A 118 8.20 10.31 1.74
C ASP A 118 8.73 10.16 3.17
N PHE A 119 8.84 11.27 3.88
CA PHE A 119 9.17 11.28 5.29
C PHE A 119 7.91 11.42 6.13
N ILE A 120 7.82 10.59 7.15
CA ILE A 120 6.79 10.68 8.17
C ILE A 120 7.51 10.80 9.52
N GLY A 121 7.29 11.91 10.22
CA GLY A 121 7.68 12.02 11.62
C GLY A 121 6.77 11.13 12.46
N ILE A 122 7.34 10.28 13.30
CA ILE A 122 6.61 9.32 14.12
C ILE A 122 7.10 9.38 15.57
N ASP A 123 6.24 9.00 16.50
CA ASP A 123 6.59 8.79 17.88
C ASP A 123 6.86 7.29 18.20
N GLN A 124 7.17 6.97 19.45
CA GLN A 124 7.46 5.62 19.90
C GLN A 124 6.27 4.67 19.81
N TYR A 125 5.04 5.18 19.80
CA TYR A 125 3.81 4.40 19.76
C TYR A 125 3.34 4.06 18.36
N PHE A 126 3.89 4.72 17.35
CA PHE A 126 3.47 4.56 15.96
C PHE A 126 3.53 3.11 15.48
N ALA A 127 4.62 2.42 15.78
CA ALA A 127 4.80 1.04 15.34
C ALA A 127 3.77 0.08 15.97
N GLU A 128 3.38 0.33 17.23
CA GLU A 128 2.38 -0.46 17.93
C GLU A 128 0.98 -0.17 17.38
N VAL A 129 0.62 1.10 17.22
CA VAL A 129 -0.67 1.51 16.66
C VAL A 129 -0.89 0.94 15.27
N TYR A 130 0.14 0.95 14.43
CA TYR A 130 0.06 0.46 13.05
C TYR A 130 0.45 -1.01 12.90
N SER A 131 0.72 -1.71 14.02
CA SER A 131 1.13 -3.14 14.03
C SER A 131 2.29 -3.41 13.06
N ILE A 132 3.32 -2.58 13.11
CA ILE A 132 4.46 -2.68 12.20
C ILE A 132 5.38 -3.81 12.64
N ASP A 133 5.58 -4.79 11.76
CA ASP A 133 6.55 -5.86 11.94
C ASP A 133 7.94 -5.41 11.51
N LEU A 134 8.89 -5.51 12.45
CA LEU A 134 10.28 -5.18 12.20
C LEU A 134 11.06 -6.40 11.68
N VAL A 135 11.70 -6.25 10.53
CA VAL A 135 12.51 -7.32 9.93
C VAL A 135 13.92 -7.35 10.52
N ALA A 136 14.49 -6.18 10.82
CA ALA A 136 15.83 -6.06 11.37
C ALA A 136 15.97 -4.74 12.14
N GLY A 137 16.85 -4.72 13.14
CA GLY A 137 17.10 -3.54 13.96
C GLY A 137 16.20 -3.47 15.20
N ARG A 138 15.78 -2.28 15.58
CA ARG A 138 14.88 -2.02 16.70
C ARG A 138 13.87 -0.92 16.36
N LEU A 139 12.75 -0.92 17.03
CA LEU A 139 11.77 0.17 16.99
C LEU A 139 12.27 1.40 17.75
N LEU A 140 11.66 2.54 17.47
CA LEU A 140 11.87 3.75 18.25
C LEU A 140 11.37 3.54 19.68
N ASN A 141 12.09 4.12 20.63
CA ASN A 141 11.71 4.11 22.03
C ASN A 141 11.63 5.54 22.58
N GLN A 142 11.12 5.67 23.81
CA GLN A 142 10.96 6.98 24.47
C GLN A 142 12.30 7.73 24.59
N GLU A 143 13.41 7.02 24.85
CA GLU A 143 14.73 7.66 24.96
C GLU A 143 15.19 8.29 23.64
N ASP A 144 14.82 7.71 22.50
CA ASP A 144 15.16 8.30 21.19
C ASP A 144 14.44 9.62 20.98
N VAL A 145 13.19 9.70 21.43
CA VAL A 145 12.36 10.90 21.33
C VAL A 145 12.90 11.98 22.30
N ASP A 146 13.11 11.62 23.56
CA ASP A 146 13.55 12.56 24.61
C ASP A 146 14.95 13.12 24.32
N ALA A 147 15.85 12.27 23.85
CA ALA A 147 17.22 12.66 23.52
C ALA A 147 17.35 13.23 22.10
N HIS A 148 16.27 13.38 21.34
CA HIS A 148 16.25 13.87 19.96
C HIS A 148 17.27 13.11 19.08
N ARG A 149 17.34 11.78 19.25
CA ARG A 149 18.28 10.95 18.49
C ARG A 149 17.88 10.90 17.02
N ARG A 150 18.88 10.98 16.14
CA ARG A 150 18.67 10.88 14.70
C ARG A 150 18.55 9.42 14.27
N VAL A 151 17.39 8.82 14.49
CA VAL A 151 17.06 7.45 14.14
C VAL A 151 15.88 7.44 13.19
N CYS A 152 15.81 6.43 12.32
CA CYS A 152 14.69 6.28 11.40
C CYS A 152 14.35 4.80 11.18
N LEU A 153 13.12 4.55 10.79
CA LEU A 153 12.67 3.27 10.26
C LEU A 153 12.61 3.37 8.74
N LEU A 154 13.22 2.41 8.06
CA LEU A 154 13.19 2.34 6.60
C LEU A 154 12.16 1.30 6.16
N GLY A 155 11.29 1.66 5.23
CA GLY A 155 10.46 0.69 4.53
C GLY A 155 11.34 -0.29 3.75
N ARG A 156 10.84 -1.52 3.55
CA ARG A 156 11.58 -2.61 2.89
C ARG A 156 12.19 -2.20 1.55
N ASP A 157 11.44 -1.53 0.71
CA ASP A 157 11.90 -1.13 -0.62
C ASP A 157 12.92 -0.01 -0.56
N ALA A 158 12.75 0.96 0.36
CA ALA A 158 13.73 2.00 0.62
C ALA A 158 15.05 1.39 1.15
N ALA A 159 14.95 0.45 2.09
CA ALA A 159 16.13 -0.24 2.62
C ALA A 159 16.88 -1.01 1.53
N ARG A 160 16.18 -1.75 0.68
CA ARG A 160 16.80 -2.48 -0.44
C ARG A 160 17.50 -1.53 -1.42
N ASN A 161 16.84 -0.43 -1.77
CA ASN A 161 17.38 0.50 -2.77
C ASN A 161 18.51 1.37 -2.23
N LEU A 162 18.53 1.66 -0.93
CA LEU A 162 19.52 2.53 -0.30
C LEU A 162 20.73 1.78 0.25
N LEU A 163 20.53 0.53 0.72
CA LEU A 163 21.55 -0.23 1.46
C LEU A 163 22.08 -1.43 0.69
N SER A 164 21.45 -1.88 -0.42
CA SER A 164 21.97 -2.97 -1.21
C SER A 164 23.14 -2.47 -2.05
N ASP A 165 24.33 -2.97 -1.75
CA ASP A 165 25.44 -2.97 -2.71
C ASP A 165 25.04 -3.81 -3.93
N SER A 166 25.21 -3.26 -5.12
CA SER A 166 24.89 -3.89 -6.42
C SER A 166 25.79 -5.08 -6.71
#